data_375266b05e1786c37d259b73ef5f160b
#
_entry.id   375266b05e1786c37d259b73ef5f160b
#
_cell.length_a   1.000
_cell.length_b   1.000
_cell.length_c   1.000
_cell.angle_alpha   90.00
_cell.angle_beta   90.00
_cell.angle_gamma   90.00
#
_symmetry.space_group_name_H-M   'P 1'
#
loop_
_entity.id
_entity.type
_entity.pdbx_description
1 polymer ?
#
loop_
_entity_poly.entity_id
_entity_poly.type
_entity_poly.pdbx_seq_one_letter_code
_entity_poly.pdbx_strand_id
1 'polypeptide(L)'
;RIAKEFQLDYVVIHGTESHLIVDGLVEEGTRVLSGPFLSDRSKPELRNQTPATPGILSKAGLRPAIITDHPVIPIQYLPVCAGLAVREGMDHEEALRAITINPAKICGMDHRVGSLEVGKDADLVLFDQDPLTIAAKPKMVVAGGKRVESEGEIK
;
A
#
# COMPACT_ATOMS: atom_id res chain seq x y z
N ARG A 1 -8.54 -17.50 -14.73
CA ARG A 1 -9.19 -18.19 -15.86
C ARG A 1 -9.95 -17.19 -16.73
N ILE A 2 -10.96 -16.45 -16.19
CA ILE A 2 -11.76 -15.46 -16.96
C ILE A 2 -10.85 -14.39 -17.60
N ALA A 3 -9.92 -13.84 -16.83
CA ALA A 3 -9.02 -12.80 -17.33
C ALA A 3 -8.18 -13.29 -18.53
N LYS A 4 -7.67 -14.51 -18.48
CA LYS A 4 -6.93 -15.12 -19.61
C LYS A 4 -7.84 -15.36 -20.82
N GLU A 5 -9.02 -15.90 -20.60
CA GLU A 5 -9.99 -16.22 -21.66
C GLU A 5 -10.41 -14.96 -22.44
N PHE A 6 -10.58 -13.84 -21.73
CA PHE A 6 -10.98 -12.57 -22.32
C PHE A 6 -9.83 -11.57 -22.50
N GLN A 7 -8.57 -11.98 -22.27
CA GLN A 7 -7.37 -11.15 -22.39
C GLN A 7 -7.49 -9.83 -21.60
N LEU A 8 -8.04 -9.91 -20.40
CA LEU A 8 -8.24 -8.74 -19.55
C LEU A 8 -6.93 -8.36 -18.84
N ASP A 9 -6.62 -7.07 -18.86
CA ASP A 9 -5.67 -6.47 -17.93
C ASP A 9 -6.38 -6.19 -16.60
N TYR A 10 -5.94 -6.83 -15.52
CA TYR A 10 -6.67 -6.78 -14.25
C TYR A 10 -5.76 -6.58 -13.05
N VAL A 11 -6.37 -6.11 -11.97
CA VAL A 11 -5.76 -5.98 -10.64
C VAL A 11 -6.69 -6.67 -9.65
N VAL A 12 -6.13 -7.46 -8.74
CA VAL A 12 -6.89 -8.01 -7.61
C VAL A 12 -6.97 -6.95 -6.52
N ILE A 13 -8.19 -6.54 -6.17
CA ILE A 13 -8.47 -5.61 -5.08
C ILE A 13 -8.93 -6.41 -3.86
N HIS A 14 -8.63 -5.90 -2.66
CA HIS A 14 -8.92 -6.57 -1.39
C HIS A 14 -8.28 -7.95 -1.28
N GLY A 15 -7.04 -8.10 -1.76
CA GLY A 15 -6.31 -9.36 -1.66
C GLY A 15 -5.94 -9.73 -0.22
N THR A 16 -6.91 -9.74 0.70
CA THR A 16 -6.72 -9.97 2.14
C THR A 16 -6.24 -11.38 2.47
N GLU A 17 -6.64 -12.35 1.65
CA GLU A 17 -6.26 -13.76 1.76
C GLU A 17 -5.37 -14.24 0.59
N SER A 18 -4.78 -13.33 -0.17
CA SER A 18 -3.94 -13.64 -1.33
C SER A 18 -2.73 -14.54 -0.99
N HIS A 19 -2.28 -14.53 0.26
CA HIS A 19 -1.21 -15.41 0.75
C HIS A 19 -1.56 -16.90 0.67
N LEU A 20 -2.85 -17.27 0.60
CA LEU A 20 -3.29 -18.66 0.48
C LEU A 20 -3.12 -19.23 -0.94
N ILE A 21 -2.94 -18.37 -1.94
CA ILE A 21 -2.84 -18.74 -3.36
C ILE A 21 -1.63 -18.09 -4.04
N VAL A 22 -0.58 -17.80 -3.26
CA VAL A 22 0.58 -17.02 -3.71
C VAL A 22 1.23 -17.58 -4.97
N ASP A 23 1.39 -18.89 -5.08
CA ASP A 23 2.04 -19.54 -6.24
C ASP A 23 1.28 -19.25 -7.53
N GLY A 24 -0.05 -19.36 -7.50
CA GLY A 24 -0.88 -19.03 -8.66
C GLY A 24 -0.83 -17.54 -9.03
N LEU A 25 -0.72 -16.65 -8.04
CA LEU A 25 -0.58 -15.20 -8.29
C LEU A 25 0.78 -14.86 -8.91
N VAL A 26 1.84 -15.56 -8.50
CA VAL A 26 3.18 -15.42 -9.07
C VAL A 26 3.22 -15.94 -10.50
N GLU A 27 2.68 -17.13 -10.74
CA GLU A 27 2.60 -17.73 -12.09
C GLU A 27 1.86 -16.82 -13.08
N GLU A 28 0.82 -16.14 -12.62
CA GLU A 28 0.02 -15.22 -13.43
C GLU A 28 0.63 -13.79 -13.51
N GLY A 29 1.67 -13.48 -12.74
CA GLY A 29 2.21 -12.12 -12.64
C GLY A 29 1.18 -11.11 -12.11
N THR A 30 0.29 -11.54 -11.20
CA THR A 30 -0.88 -10.77 -10.78
C THR A 30 -0.51 -9.54 -9.96
N ARG A 31 -1.09 -8.40 -10.30
CA ARG A 31 -1.01 -7.18 -9.48
C ARG A 31 -2.05 -7.24 -8.36
N VAL A 32 -1.64 -6.97 -7.13
CA VAL A 32 -2.48 -7.12 -5.94
C VAL A 32 -2.49 -5.83 -5.12
N LEU A 33 -3.69 -5.35 -4.80
CA LEU A 33 -3.94 -4.35 -3.75
C LEU A 33 -4.35 -5.12 -2.50
N SER A 34 -3.51 -5.15 -1.49
CA SER A 34 -3.66 -5.96 -0.28
C SER A 34 -4.13 -5.11 0.90
N GLY A 35 -5.25 -5.48 1.48
CA GLY A 35 -5.93 -4.75 2.58
C GLY A 35 -7.44 -4.74 2.41
N PRO A 36 -8.18 -4.14 3.36
CA PRO A 36 -7.73 -3.52 4.61
C PRO A 36 -7.28 -4.54 5.67
N PHE A 37 -6.41 -4.15 6.62
CA PHE A 37 -5.91 -5.08 7.67
C PHE A 37 -6.32 -4.69 9.09
N LEU A 38 -6.81 -3.45 9.31
CA LEU A 38 -7.31 -2.95 10.59
C LEU A 38 -8.83 -3.09 10.73
N SER A 39 -9.42 -3.94 9.92
CA SER A 39 -10.85 -4.28 9.99
C SER A 39 -11.07 -5.59 10.74
N ASP A 40 -12.30 -5.80 11.19
CA ASP A 40 -12.72 -7.08 11.77
C ASP A 40 -12.83 -8.19 10.68
N ARG A 41 -13.04 -9.42 11.13
CA ARG A 41 -13.26 -10.59 10.28
C ARG A 41 -14.75 -10.95 10.20
N SER A 42 -15.59 -9.94 10.01
CA SER A 42 -17.06 -10.09 10.02
C SER A 42 -17.63 -10.88 8.85
N LYS A 43 -16.82 -11.03 7.79
CA LYS A 43 -17.24 -11.75 6.57
C LYS A 43 -16.44 -13.04 6.40
N PRO A 44 -17.04 -14.11 5.82
CA PRO A 44 -16.35 -15.37 5.59
C PRO A 44 -15.03 -15.24 4.81
N GLU A 45 -14.99 -14.35 3.83
CA GLU A 45 -13.83 -14.05 2.99
C GLU A 45 -12.70 -13.29 3.70
N LEU A 46 -12.91 -12.89 4.95
CA LEU A 46 -11.89 -12.26 5.80
C LEU A 46 -11.38 -13.18 6.89
N ARG A 47 -11.79 -14.45 6.89
CA ARG A 47 -11.48 -15.41 7.96
C ARG A 47 -9.98 -15.55 8.22
N ASN A 48 -9.18 -15.60 7.17
CA ASN A 48 -7.73 -15.76 7.24
C ASN A 48 -6.97 -14.45 6.99
N GLN A 49 -7.67 -13.32 7.04
CA GLN A 49 -7.05 -12.00 6.89
C GLN A 49 -5.90 -11.83 7.88
N THR A 50 -4.76 -11.37 7.38
CA THR A 50 -3.57 -11.10 8.19
C THR A 50 -2.72 -9.98 7.59
N PRO A 51 -2.13 -9.10 8.42
CA PRO A 51 -1.16 -8.10 7.96
C PRO A 51 0.13 -8.71 7.40
N ALA A 52 0.37 -10.01 7.58
CA ALA A 52 1.50 -10.73 6.97
C ALA A 52 1.37 -10.88 5.44
N THR A 53 0.14 -10.81 4.90
CA THR A 53 -0.14 -11.04 3.48
C THR A 53 0.77 -10.27 2.54
N PRO A 54 0.94 -8.92 2.62
CA PRO A 54 1.79 -8.20 1.68
C PRO A 54 3.26 -8.60 1.78
N GLY A 55 3.75 -8.96 2.98
CA GLY A 55 5.10 -9.46 3.17
C GLY A 55 5.34 -10.83 2.52
N ILE A 56 4.35 -11.72 2.58
CA ILE A 56 4.40 -13.03 1.91
C ILE A 56 4.43 -12.85 0.39
N LEU A 57 3.56 -11.98 -0.15
CA LEU A 57 3.53 -11.67 -1.58
C LEU A 57 4.84 -11.05 -2.06
N SER A 58 5.41 -10.11 -1.29
CA SER A 58 6.68 -9.48 -1.61
C SER A 58 7.85 -10.48 -1.63
N LYS A 59 7.93 -11.37 -0.63
CA LYS A 59 8.94 -12.45 -0.58
C LYS A 59 8.83 -13.43 -1.75
N ALA A 60 7.65 -13.63 -2.28
CA ALA A 60 7.40 -14.44 -3.46
C ALA A 60 7.72 -13.73 -4.79
N GLY A 61 8.18 -12.46 -4.75
CA GLY A 61 8.59 -11.68 -5.92
C GLY A 61 7.50 -10.79 -6.51
N LEU A 62 6.29 -10.78 -5.94
CA LEU A 62 5.25 -9.81 -6.31
C LEU A 62 5.55 -8.42 -5.76
N ARG A 63 4.89 -7.41 -6.33
CA ARG A 63 4.99 -6.01 -5.88
C ARG A 63 3.62 -5.52 -5.41
N PRO A 64 3.14 -5.99 -4.24
CA PRO A 64 1.82 -5.60 -3.77
C PRO A 64 1.78 -4.11 -3.42
N ALA A 65 0.58 -3.52 -3.53
CA ALA A 65 0.27 -2.27 -2.86
C ALA A 65 -0.55 -2.55 -1.61
N ILE A 66 -0.35 -1.76 -0.55
CA ILE A 66 -1.16 -1.81 0.66
C ILE A 66 -2.26 -0.76 0.55
N ILE A 67 -3.50 -1.12 0.89
CA ILE A 67 -4.66 -0.23 0.84
C ILE A 67 -5.40 -0.19 2.17
N THR A 68 -6.07 0.93 2.41
CA THR A 68 -6.96 1.14 3.55
C THR A 68 -8.42 0.84 3.24
N ASP A 69 -8.77 0.78 1.95
CA ASP A 69 -10.16 0.70 1.52
C ASP A 69 -11.02 1.84 2.13
N HIS A 70 -10.45 3.07 2.09
CA HIS A 70 -11.14 4.23 2.66
C HIS A 70 -12.60 4.31 2.15
N PRO A 71 -13.60 4.49 3.04
CA PRO A 71 -13.50 4.91 4.45
C PRO A 71 -13.46 3.76 5.49
N VAL A 72 -13.28 2.50 5.08
CA VAL A 72 -13.22 1.36 6.01
C VAL A 72 -12.11 1.60 7.05
N ILE A 73 -10.93 1.97 6.58
CA ILE A 73 -9.87 2.54 7.42
C ILE A 73 -9.59 3.94 6.87
N PRO A 74 -9.64 4.99 7.70
CA PRO A 74 -9.32 6.34 7.24
C PRO A 74 -7.93 6.41 6.60
N ILE A 75 -7.83 7.13 5.47
CA ILE A 75 -6.62 7.13 4.62
C ILE A 75 -5.34 7.56 5.33
N GLN A 76 -5.43 8.41 6.36
CA GLN A 76 -4.29 8.84 7.16
C GLN A 76 -3.60 7.68 7.90
N TYR A 77 -4.25 6.53 8.05
CA TYR A 77 -3.68 5.33 8.68
C TYR A 77 -2.99 4.38 7.68
N LEU A 78 -2.81 4.80 6.42
CA LEU A 78 -2.09 3.99 5.43
C LEU A 78 -0.65 3.66 5.88
N PRO A 79 0.15 4.59 6.44
CA PRO A 79 1.47 4.25 6.98
C PRO A 79 1.41 3.25 8.14
N VAL A 80 0.37 3.31 8.99
CA VAL A 80 0.17 2.35 10.08
C VAL A 80 -0.11 0.95 9.53
N CYS A 81 -0.90 0.84 8.46
CA CYS A 81 -1.14 -0.45 7.79
C CYS A 81 0.17 -1.05 7.25
N ALA A 82 1.04 -0.23 6.67
CA ALA A 82 2.37 -0.66 6.22
C ALA A 82 3.28 -1.06 7.41
N GLY A 83 3.25 -0.31 8.51
CA GLY A 83 3.96 -0.64 9.75
C GLY A 83 3.51 -1.98 10.35
N LEU A 84 2.22 -2.30 10.27
CA LEU A 84 1.72 -3.62 10.68
C LEU A 84 2.29 -4.74 9.80
N ALA A 85 2.41 -4.53 8.50
CA ALA A 85 3.04 -5.51 7.62
C ALA A 85 4.53 -5.72 7.96
N VAL A 86 5.25 -4.66 8.32
CA VAL A 86 6.65 -4.76 8.80
C VAL A 86 6.72 -5.56 10.09
N ARG A 87 5.84 -5.30 11.05
CA ARG A 87 5.75 -6.07 12.30
C ARG A 87 5.56 -7.57 12.04
N GLU A 88 4.81 -7.92 11.02
CA GLU A 88 4.57 -9.32 10.60
C GLU A 88 5.65 -9.85 9.62
N GLY A 89 6.78 -9.15 9.49
CA GLY A 89 7.97 -9.62 8.79
C GLY A 89 8.09 -9.23 7.33
N MET A 90 7.36 -8.21 6.87
CA MET A 90 7.66 -7.53 5.61
C MET A 90 8.95 -6.71 5.74
N ASP A 91 9.75 -6.66 4.68
CA ASP A 91 10.90 -5.76 4.63
C ASP A 91 10.42 -4.30 4.72
N HIS A 92 11.16 -3.47 5.47
CA HIS A 92 10.79 -2.08 5.73
C HIS A 92 10.74 -1.24 4.44
N GLU A 93 11.75 -1.37 3.59
CA GLU A 93 11.82 -0.65 2.32
C GLU A 93 10.69 -1.10 1.36
N GLU A 94 10.41 -2.40 1.33
CA GLU A 94 9.31 -2.94 0.52
C GLU A 94 7.94 -2.47 1.06
N ALA A 95 7.78 -2.27 2.37
CA ALA A 95 6.56 -1.71 2.94
C ALA A 95 6.37 -0.23 2.56
N LEU A 96 7.44 0.57 2.54
CA LEU A 96 7.41 1.93 2.01
C LEU A 96 7.06 1.94 0.52
N ARG A 97 7.65 1.06 -0.28
CA ARG A 97 7.32 0.90 -1.70
C ARG A 97 5.88 0.51 -1.92
N ALA A 98 5.32 -0.33 -1.03
CA ALA A 98 3.95 -0.81 -1.11
C ALA A 98 2.89 0.29 -0.90
N ILE A 99 3.25 1.44 -0.34
CA ILE A 99 2.37 2.60 -0.16
C ILE A 99 2.78 3.80 -1.02
N THR A 100 3.79 3.65 -1.88
CA THR A 100 4.31 4.74 -2.73
C THR A 100 4.45 4.30 -4.19
N ILE A 101 5.59 3.74 -4.58
CA ILE A 101 5.89 3.42 -5.98
C ILE A 101 5.11 2.21 -6.52
N ASN A 102 4.81 1.21 -5.69
CA ASN A 102 4.07 0.04 -6.17
C ASN A 102 2.64 0.40 -6.60
N PRO A 103 1.82 1.12 -5.78
CA PRO A 103 0.51 1.59 -6.23
C PRO A 103 0.60 2.51 -7.44
N ALA A 104 1.63 3.37 -7.54
CA ALA A 104 1.83 4.22 -8.72
C ALA A 104 2.04 3.38 -10.00
N LYS A 105 2.85 2.31 -9.93
CA LYS A 105 3.04 1.37 -11.04
C LYS A 105 1.77 0.62 -11.40
N ILE A 106 1.02 0.16 -10.41
CA ILE A 106 -0.26 -0.55 -10.62
C ILE A 106 -1.26 0.35 -11.36
N CYS A 107 -1.26 1.65 -11.04
CA CYS A 107 -2.12 2.65 -11.69
C CYS A 107 -1.53 3.24 -12.98
N GLY A 108 -0.33 2.84 -13.41
CA GLY A 108 0.35 3.41 -14.59
C GLY A 108 0.79 4.87 -14.42
N MET A 109 0.97 5.34 -13.18
CA MET A 109 1.31 6.71 -12.83
C MET A 109 2.74 6.88 -12.31
N ASP A 110 3.55 5.84 -12.33
CA ASP A 110 4.91 5.83 -11.79
C ASP A 110 5.89 6.75 -12.54
N HIS A 111 5.54 7.19 -13.74
CA HIS A 111 6.26 8.23 -14.47
C HIS A 111 6.07 9.64 -13.87
N ARG A 112 5.05 9.85 -13.02
CA ARG A 112 4.74 11.14 -12.40
C ARG A 112 4.91 11.15 -10.89
N VAL A 113 4.56 10.06 -10.20
CA VAL A 113 4.47 10.00 -8.73
C VAL A 113 5.06 8.70 -8.17
N GLY A 114 5.13 8.60 -6.85
CA GLY A 114 5.50 7.38 -6.13
C GLY A 114 6.98 7.27 -5.78
N SER A 115 7.84 8.16 -6.26
CA SER A 115 9.26 8.25 -5.90
C SER A 115 9.78 9.68 -6.01
N LEU A 116 10.88 9.97 -5.31
CA LEU A 116 11.58 11.26 -5.37
C LEU A 116 12.63 11.20 -6.48
N GLU A 117 12.23 11.57 -7.69
CA GLU A 117 13.08 11.60 -8.87
C GLU A 117 12.90 12.90 -9.65
N VAL A 118 13.96 13.35 -10.32
CA VAL A 118 13.90 14.55 -11.17
C VAL A 118 12.88 14.33 -12.29
N GLY A 119 11.97 15.29 -12.46
CA GLY A 119 10.92 15.26 -13.48
C GLY A 119 9.59 14.69 -13.00
N LYS A 120 9.50 14.18 -11.78
CA LYS A 120 8.24 13.79 -11.17
C LYS A 120 7.57 14.93 -10.41
N ASP A 121 6.28 14.77 -10.15
CA ASP A 121 5.51 15.72 -9.38
C ASP A 121 6.10 15.82 -7.96
N ALA A 122 6.24 17.04 -7.45
CA ALA A 122 6.81 17.25 -6.12
C ALA A 122 5.73 17.08 -5.03
N ASP A 123 5.32 15.83 -4.82
CA ASP A 123 4.41 15.40 -3.77
C ASP A 123 5.22 14.63 -2.72
N LEU A 124 5.40 15.22 -1.55
CA LEU A 124 6.20 14.61 -0.49
C LEU A 124 5.71 14.98 0.90
N VAL A 125 5.99 14.11 1.86
CA VAL A 125 5.74 14.35 3.27
C VAL A 125 7.05 14.15 4.05
N LEU A 126 7.41 15.14 4.85
CA LEU A 126 8.50 15.03 5.81
C LEU A 126 7.92 14.63 7.18
N PHE A 127 8.43 13.56 7.75
CA PHE A 127 8.08 13.11 9.09
C PHE A 127 9.18 13.42 10.09
N ASP A 128 8.83 13.47 11.39
CA ASP A 128 9.79 13.68 12.49
C ASP A 128 10.60 12.40 12.82
N GLN A 129 10.12 11.25 12.38
CA GLN A 129 10.76 9.95 12.54
C GLN A 129 10.25 8.99 11.45
N ASP A 130 10.58 7.71 11.54
CA ASP A 130 10.14 6.68 10.60
C ASP A 130 8.62 6.71 10.42
N PRO A 131 8.12 6.96 9.19
CA PRO A 131 6.69 7.10 8.90
C PRO A 131 5.87 5.83 9.18
N LEU A 132 6.50 4.66 9.25
CA LEU A 132 5.81 3.39 9.51
C LEU A 132 5.57 3.14 11.01
N THR A 133 6.01 4.06 11.88
CA THR A 133 5.72 3.98 13.31
C THR A 133 4.46 4.77 13.66
N ILE A 134 3.67 4.26 14.60
CA ILE A 134 2.43 4.91 15.04
C ILE A 134 2.66 6.30 15.66
N ALA A 135 3.88 6.56 16.15
CA ALA A 135 4.24 7.82 16.79
C ALA A 135 4.69 8.90 15.79
N ALA A 136 4.93 8.54 14.52
CA ALA A 136 5.40 9.46 13.49
C ALA A 136 4.37 10.56 13.21
N LYS A 137 4.87 11.79 13.12
CA LYS A 137 4.04 12.96 12.81
C LYS A 137 4.56 13.66 11.56
N PRO A 138 3.69 14.04 10.63
CA PRO A 138 4.09 14.86 9.50
C PRO A 138 4.53 16.24 10.00
N LYS A 139 5.71 16.69 9.59
CA LYS A 139 6.27 18.01 9.87
C LYS A 139 6.04 18.99 8.71
N MET A 140 5.98 18.46 7.51
CA MET A 140 5.74 19.24 6.32
C MET A 140 5.09 18.35 5.25
N VAL A 141 4.12 18.91 4.56
CA VAL A 141 3.49 18.31 3.38
C VAL A 141 3.70 19.26 2.20
N VAL A 142 4.14 18.70 1.09
CA VAL A 142 4.24 19.41 -0.20
C VAL A 142 3.37 18.66 -1.20
N ALA A 143 2.49 19.38 -1.88
CA ALA A 143 1.63 18.85 -2.93
C ALA A 143 1.76 19.74 -4.19
N GLY A 144 2.07 19.14 -5.32
CA GLY A 144 2.30 19.86 -6.57
C GLY A 144 3.39 20.93 -6.45
N GLY A 145 4.44 20.67 -5.68
CA GLY A 145 5.54 21.61 -5.43
C GLY A 145 5.22 22.76 -4.47
N LYS A 146 4.05 22.77 -3.85
CA LYS A 146 3.64 23.81 -2.89
C LYS A 146 3.48 23.23 -1.50
N ARG A 147 4.02 23.95 -0.50
CA ARG A 147 3.78 23.59 0.90
C ARG A 147 2.29 23.71 1.22
N VAL A 148 1.73 22.66 1.80
CA VAL A 148 0.38 22.67 2.34
C VAL A 148 0.44 23.28 3.73
N GLU A 149 -0.28 24.38 3.93
CA GLU A 149 -0.44 25.01 5.24
C GLU A 149 -1.62 24.35 5.95
N SER A 150 -1.42 23.90 7.17
CA SER A 150 -2.54 23.49 8.02
C SER A 150 -3.23 24.74 8.53
N GLU A 151 -4.51 24.92 8.25
CA GLU A 151 -5.33 25.91 8.93
C GLU A 151 -5.46 25.47 10.41
N GLY A 152 -4.69 26.11 11.28
CA GLY A 152 -4.73 25.93 12.73
C GLY A 152 -3.66 24.98 13.27
N GLU A 153 -2.69 25.56 13.98
CA GLU A 153 -1.94 24.81 14.99
C GLU A 153 -2.94 24.23 15.99
N ILE A 154 -3.10 22.91 15.98
CA ILE A 154 -3.70 22.23 17.14
C ILE A 154 -2.70 22.40 18.29
N LYS A 155 -3.00 23.38 19.16
CA LYS A 155 -2.27 23.60 20.42
C LYS A 155 -2.47 22.44 21.38
#